data_762ce86c3e8e92d7fe6542c946ee567c
#
_entry.id   762ce86c3e8e92d7fe6542c946ee567c
#
_cell.length_a   1.000
_cell.length_b   1.000
_cell.length_c   1.000
_cell.angle_alpha   90.00
_cell.angle_beta   90.00
_cell.angle_gamma   90.00
#
_symmetry.space_group_name_H-M   'P 1'
#
loop_
_entity.id
_entity.type
_entity.pdbx_description
1 polymer ?
#
loop_
_entity_poly.entity_id
_entity_poly.type
_entity_poly.pdbx_seq_one_letter_code
_entity_poly.pdbx_strand_id
1 'polypeptide(L)'
;MQIIDGKATATAIKAEIAEEVKNIVSAGGKQPHLVAVLVGHDGGSETYVRNKVIACEQCGFKSTLIRYEADVTEAELLACVDRLNKDKDVDGFIVQLPLPRHIDEQKVIMSIDFRKDVDGFHPINVGRMCIGLPCFISATPLGIWTLLSHYNIETSGKKCVILGRSNIVGKPMAQLMMQKQYGDATVTICHSHSKDLKKECREADIIIAAIGQPNFVTADMVKQGAVVIDVGTTRVEDKTRKSGFRLNGDVKFDEVVPKCAFITPVPGGVGPMTICSLMKNTLAAGKKEYYK
;
A
#
# COMPACT_ATOMS: atom_id res chain seq x y z
N MET A 1 18.54 -17.88 2.19
CA MET A 1 17.18 -17.36 2.08
C MET A 1 16.85 -16.57 3.34
N GLN A 2 16.28 -15.37 3.18
CA GLN A 2 15.84 -14.49 4.27
C GLN A 2 14.36 -14.14 4.10
N ILE A 3 13.60 -14.26 5.19
CA ILE A 3 12.21 -13.78 5.23
C ILE A 3 12.23 -12.28 5.44
N ILE A 4 11.46 -11.56 4.62
CA ILE A 4 11.23 -10.12 4.76
C ILE A 4 10.07 -9.93 5.75
N ASP A 5 10.38 -9.64 7.01
CA ASP A 5 9.37 -9.42 8.05
C ASP A 5 8.84 -7.98 8.01
N GLY A 6 7.77 -7.79 7.24
CA GLY A 6 7.12 -6.49 7.14
C GLY A 6 6.43 -6.04 8.44
N LYS A 7 6.01 -6.99 9.29
CA LYS A 7 5.41 -6.65 10.59
C LYS A 7 6.44 -6.04 11.54
N ALA A 8 7.62 -6.65 11.64
CA ALA A 8 8.71 -6.11 12.46
C ALA A 8 9.17 -4.74 11.95
N THR A 9 9.39 -4.63 10.63
CA THR A 9 9.78 -3.35 9.99
C THR A 9 8.74 -2.26 10.20
N ALA A 10 7.45 -2.55 10.00
CA ALA A 10 6.37 -1.58 10.24
C ALA A 10 6.29 -1.16 11.72
N THR A 11 6.57 -2.07 12.64
CA THR A 11 6.56 -1.75 14.08
C THR A 11 7.67 -0.77 14.43
N ALA A 12 8.88 -1.00 13.93
CA ALA A 12 10.03 -0.09 14.14
C ALA A 12 9.75 1.31 13.57
N ILE A 13 9.31 1.39 12.32
CA ILE A 13 9.03 2.68 11.67
C ILE A 13 7.88 3.43 12.38
N LYS A 14 6.84 2.75 12.83
CA LYS A 14 5.76 3.40 13.59
C LYS A 14 6.24 3.96 14.92
N ALA A 15 7.20 3.30 15.57
CA ALA A 15 7.81 3.83 16.80
C ALA A 15 8.63 5.11 16.52
N GLU A 16 9.36 5.16 15.40
CA GLU A 16 10.07 6.37 14.95
C GLU A 16 9.09 7.52 14.67
N ILE A 17 7.99 7.24 13.96
CA ILE A 17 6.91 8.21 13.72
C ILE A 17 6.32 8.72 15.03
N ALA A 18 6.05 7.84 15.99
CA ALA A 18 5.48 8.22 17.29
C ALA A 18 6.39 9.17 18.07
N GLU A 19 7.71 8.92 18.06
CA GLU A 19 8.67 9.82 18.71
C GLU A 19 8.75 11.18 18.00
N GLU A 20 8.71 11.19 16.66
CA GLU A 20 8.67 12.44 15.90
C GLU A 20 7.41 13.25 16.19
N VAL A 21 6.24 12.61 16.24
CA VAL A 21 4.96 13.26 16.60
C VAL A 21 4.99 13.83 18.01
N LYS A 22 5.53 13.08 18.97
CA LYS A 22 5.70 13.54 20.34
C LYS A 22 6.57 14.80 20.40
N ASN A 23 7.64 14.84 19.64
CA ASN A 23 8.52 16.02 19.55
C ASN A 23 7.79 17.22 18.94
N ILE A 24 7.03 17.02 17.85
CA ILE A 24 6.20 18.07 17.23
C ILE A 24 5.21 18.64 18.23
N VAL A 25 4.45 17.81 18.93
CA VAL A 25 3.44 18.24 19.89
C VAL A 25 4.05 18.91 21.11
N SER A 26 5.17 18.39 21.63
CA SER A 26 5.89 18.99 22.76
C SER A 26 6.47 20.37 22.43
N ALA A 27 6.79 20.62 21.16
CA ALA A 27 7.21 21.92 20.67
C ALA A 27 6.04 22.88 20.38
N GLY A 28 4.79 22.51 20.70
CA GLY A 28 3.60 23.32 20.45
C GLY A 28 3.05 23.19 19.02
N GLY A 29 3.57 22.25 18.24
CA GLY A 29 3.06 21.95 16.89
C GLY A 29 1.73 21.19 16.93
N LYS A 30 1.02 21.19 15.81
CA LYS A 30 -0.27 20.48 15.65
C LYS A 30 -0.04 18.97 15.59
N GLN A 31 -0.85 18.22 16.33
CA GLN A 31 -0.94 16.76 16.20
C GLN A 31 -1.47 16.38 14.82
N PRO A 32 -0.79 15.53 14.04
CA PRO A 32 -1.28 15.09 12.73
C PRO A 32 -2.66 14.42 12.83
N HIS A 33 -3.56 14.73 11.90
CA HIS A 33 -4.93 14.24 11.90
C HIS A 33 -5.27 13.48 10.60
N LEU A 34 -5.54 12.19 10.73
CA LEU A 34 -6.03 11.32 9.65
C LEU A 34 -7.53 11.08 9.81
N VAL A 35 -8.28 11.28 8.73
CA VAL A 35 -9.70 10.86 8.65
C VAL A 35 -9.83 9.67 7.71
N ALA A 36 -10.56 8.64 8.13
CA ALA A 36 -10.93 7.52 7.29
C ALA A 36 -12.44 7.55 7.05
N VAL A 37 -12.85 7.49 5.78
CA VAL A 37 -14.26 7.35 5.39
C VAL A 37 -14.49 5.92 4.93
N LEU A 38 -15.45 5.24 5.54
CA LEU A 38 -15.85 3.86 5.23
C LEU A 38 -17.31 3.84 4.77
N VAL A 39 -17.58 3.20 3.64
CA VAL A 39 -18.91 3.01 3.09
C VAL A 39 -19.26 1.53 3.09
N GLY A 40 -20.40 1.19 3.71
CA GLY A 40 -20.89 -0.19 3.82
C GLY A 40 -20.14 -1.03 4.85
N HIS A 41 -20.37 -2.35 4.78
CA HIS A 41 -19.93 -3.34 5.78
C HIS A 41 -19.06 -4.46 5.20
N ASP A 42 -18.25 -4.17 4.18
CA ASP A 42 -17.30 -5.15 3.68
C ASP A 42 -16.28 -5.51 4.77
N GLY A 43 -16.25 -6.78 5.18
CA GLY A 43 -15.42 -7.23 6.29
C GLY A 43 -13.91 -7.08 6.05
N GLY A 44 -13.48 -7.02 4.78
CA GLY A 44 -12.10 -6.68 4.40
C GLY A 44 -11.80 -5.23 4.74
N SER A 45 -12.61 -4.34 4.23
CA SER A 45 -12.53 -2.88 4.44
C SER A 45 -12.62 -2.52 5.92
N GLU A 46 -13.53 -3.13 6.68
CA GLU A 46 -13.64 -2.92 8.13
C GLU A 46 -12.36 -3.31 8.89
N THR A 47 -11.76 -4.45 8.52
CA THR A 47 -10.50 -4.89 9.13
C THR A 47 -9.36 -3.92 8.81
N TYR A 48 -9.27 -3.45 7.56
CA TYR A 48 -8.25 -2.47 7.15
C TYR A 48 -8.42 -1.14 7.87
N VAL A 49 -9.64 -0.60 7.93
CA VAL A 49 -9.91 0.68 8.63
C VAL A 49 -9.62 0.57 10.12
N ARG A 50 -10.04 -0.52 10.77
CA ARG A 50 -9.69 -0.76 12.18
C ARG A 50 -8.19 -0.76 12.42
N ASN A 51 -7.42 -1.43 11.56
CA ASN A 51 -5.97 -1.48 11.69
C ASN A 51 -5.31 -0.10 11.43
N LYS A 52 -5.90 0.74 10.54
CA LYS A 52 -5.48 2.13 10.32
C LYS A 52 -5.71 2.98 11.57
N VAL A 53 -6.87 2.85 12.23
CA VAL A 53 -7.17 3.56 13.49
C VAL A 53 -6.18 3.17 14.59
N ILE A 54 -5.94 1.87 14.78
CA ILE A 54 -4.94 1.38 15.74
C ILE A 54 -3.54 1.93 15.42
N ALA A 55 -3.16 1.99 14.14
CA ALA A 55 -1.87 2.56 13.73
C ALA A 55 -1.78 4.06 14.02
N CYS A 56 -2.86 4.83 13.83
CA CYS A 56 -2.92 6.23 14.23
C CYS A 56 -2.67 6.40 15.74
N GLU A 57 -3.32 5.60 16.57
CA GLU A 57 -3.12 5.61 18.03
C GLU A 57 -1.65 5.29 18.38
N GLN A 58 -1.07 4.26 17.74
CA GLN A 58 0.33 3.88 17.95
C GLN A 58 1.32 4.97 17.54
N CYS A 59 1.01 5.75 16.51
CA CYS A 59 1.82 6.86 16.04
C CYS A 59 1.54 8.20 16.75
N GLY A 60 0.58 8.23 17.68
CA GLY A 60 0.18 9.47 18.37
C GLY A 60 -0.59 10.45 17.49
N PHE A 61 -1.26 9.98 16.43
CA PHE A 61 -2.08 10.80 15.54
C PHE A 61 -3.50 10.96 16.11
N LYS A 62 -4.12 12.11 15.81
CA LYS A 62 -5.58 12.23 15.89
C LYS A 62 -6.21 11.41 14.77
N SER A 63 -7.23 10.62 15.09
CA SER A 63 -7.93 9.76 14.12
C SER A 63 -9.43 9.98 14.20
N THR A 64 -10.06 10.13 13.05
CA THR A 64 -11.53 10.22 12.94
C THR A 64 -12.02 9.19 11.92
N LEU A 65 -13.03 8.41 12.31
CA LEU A 65 -13.70 7.47 11.42
C LEU A 65 -15.12 7.98 11.11
N ILE A 66 -15.37 8.19 9.82
CA ILE A 66 -16.70 8.52 9.30
C ILE A 66 -17.26 7.27 8.64
N ARG A 67 -18.46 6.85 9.04
CA ARG A 67 -19.14 5.67 8.48
C ARG A 67 -20.40 6.10 7.75
N TYR A 68 -20.60 5.47 6.60
CA TYR A 68 -21.84 5.55 5.83
C TYR A 68 -22.36 4.14 5.57
N GLU A 69 -23.67 4.02 5.48
CA GLU A 69 -24.31 2.78 5.04
C GLU A 69 -24.05 2.54 3.55
N ALA A 70 -24.30 1.31 3.10
CA ALA A 70 -23.97 0.90 1.72
C ALA A 70 -24.83 1.61 0.65
N ASP A 71 -25.95 2.19 1.03
CA ASP A 71 -26.89 2.91 0.17
C ASP A 71 -26.68 4.43 0.13
N VAL A 72 -25.63 4.94 0.81
CA VAL A 72 -25.27 6.37 0.73
C VAL A 72 -25.16 6.82 -0.72
N THR A 73 -25.71 7.97 -1.05
CA THR A 73 -25.63 8.50 -2.41
C THR A 73 -24.24 9.04 -2.73
N GLU A 74 -23.86 9.00 -4.00
CA GLU A 74 -22.59 9.60 -4.46
C GLU A 74 -22.53 11.09 -4.08
N ALA A 75 -23.65 11.82 -4.17
CA ALA A 75 -23.70 13.23 -3.82
C ALA A 75 -23.40 13.50 -2.34
N GLU A 76 -23.91 12.69 -1.44
CA GLU A 76 -23.63 12.79 0.00
C GLU A 76 -22.16 12.47 0.32
N LEU A 77 -21.59 11.44 -0.33
CA LEU A 77 -20.18 11.11 -0.17
C LEU A 77 -19.28 12.23 -0.69
N LEU A 78 -19.60 12.80 -1.86
CA LEU A 78 -18.85 13.95 -2.42
C LEU A 78 -18.99 15.20 -1.54
N ALA A 79 -20.13 15.44 -0.93
CA ALA A 79 -20.30 16.52 0.04
C ALA A 79 -19.44 16.31 1.31
N CYS A 80 -19.26 15.05 1.74
CA CYS A 80 -18.33 14.73 2.82
C CYS A 80 -16.88 15.03 2.41
N VAL A 81 -16.47 14.62 1.21
CA VAL A 81 -15.13 14.89 0.67
C VAL A 81 -14.87 16.40 0.60
N ASP A 82 -15.81 17.19 0.09
CA ASP A 82 -15.69 18.66 0.02
C ASP A 82 -15.51 19.28 1.41
N ARG A 83 -16.27 18.82 2.41
CA ARG A 83 -16.13 19.26 3.81
C ARG A 83 -14.74 18.95 4.36
N LEU A 84 -14.23 17.73 4.13
CA LEU A 84 -12.90 17.31 4.59
C LEU A 84 -11.79 18.08 3.88
N ASN A 85 -11.95 18.40 2.59
CA ASN A 85 -11.02 19.25 1.86
C ASN A 85 -10.88 20.64 2.50
N LYS A 86 -11.98 21.22 2.98
CA LYS A 86 -12.03 22.56 3.59
C LYS A 86 -11.63 22.60 5.06
N ASP A 87 -11.67 21.46 5.74
CA ASP A 87 -11.35 21.37 7.16
C ASP A 87 -9.84 21.52 7.41
N LYS A 88 -9.46 22.61 8.05
CA LYS A 88 -8.04 22.93 8.36
C LYS A 88 -7.44 22.04 9.45
N ASP A 89 -8.28 21.36 10.23
CA ASP A 89 -7.82 20.42 11.24
C ASP A 89 -7.43 19.05 10.62
N VAL A 90 -7.94 18.71 9.46
CA VAL A 90 -7.64 17.47 8.75
C VAL A 90 -6.40 17.64 7.87
N ASP A 91 -5.33 16.90 8.18
CA ASP A 91 -4.09 16.93 7.39
C ASP A 91 -4.15 15.99 6.19
N GLY A 92 -4.78 14.84 6.35
CA GLY A 92 -5.01 13.88 5.29
C GLY A 92 -6.25 13.05 5.55
N PHE A 93 -6.84 12.54 4.48
CA PHE A 93 -7.94 11.60 4.62
C PHE A 93 -7.95 10.57 3.49
N ILE A 94 -8.64 9.49 3.75
CA ILE A 94 -8.83 8.40 2.81
C ILE A 94 -10.31 8.08 2.69
N VAL A 95 -10.74 7.67 1.50
CA VAL A 95 -12.01 6.99 1.28
C VAL A 95 -11.69 5.53 0.99
N GLN A 96 -12.05 4.64 1.90
CA GLN A 96 -11.69 3.23 1.83
C GLN A 96 -12.33 2.55 0.62
N LEU A 97 -11.49 2.00 -0.26
CA LEU A 97 -11.91 1.21 -1.41
C LEU A 97 -12.03 -0.28 -1.05
N PRO A 98 -12.87 -1.05 -1.76
CA PRO A 98 -13.77 -0.63 -2.86
C PRO A 98 -15.02 0.09 -2.36
N LEU A 99 -15.62 0.90 -3.22
CA LEU A 99 -16.92 1.54 -2.98
C LEU A 99 -18.09 0.70 -3.56
N PRO A 100 -19.33 0.91 -3.09
CA PRO A 100 -20.51 0.32 -3.72
C PRO A 100 -20.61 0.69 -5.20
N ARG A 101 -21.14 -0.23 -6.02
CA ARG A 101 -21.15 -0.11 -7.50
C ARG A 101 -21.85 1.12 -8.08
N HIS A 102 -22.74 1.76 -7.32
CA HIS A 102 -23.47 2.95 -7.74
C HIS A 102 -22.68 4.24 -7.53
N ILE A 103 -21.51 4.17 -6.91
CA ILE A 103 -20.60 5.30 -6.69
C ILE A 103 -19.39 5.16 -7.61
N ASP A 104 -19.07 6.21 -8.35
CA ASP A 104 -17.89 6.27 -9.20
C ASP A 104 -16.64 6.53 -8.35
N GLU A 105 -15.84 5.47 -8.13
CA GLU A 105 -14.59 5.54 -7.36
C GLU A 105 -13.61 6.59 -7.93
N GLN A 106 -13.52 6.70 -9.25
CA GLN A 106 -12.60 7.64 -9.89
C GLN A 106 -13.02 9.08 -9.63
N LYS A 107 -14.32 9.35 -9.68
CA LYS A 107 -14.87 10.68 -9.37
C LYS A 107 -14.61 11.07 -7.92
N VAL A 108 -14.77 10.11 -6.99
CA VAL A 108 -14.46 10.34 -5.55
C VAL A 108 -12.97 10.64 -5.38
N ILE A 109 -12.07 9.83 -5.94
CA ILE A 109 -10.62 10.03 -5.86
C ILE A 109 -10.24 11.42 -6.40
N MET A 110 -10.77 11.82 -7.57
CA MET A 110 -10.49 13.12 -8.18
C MET A 110 -11.04 14.31 -7.41
N SER A 111 -12.02 14.08 -6.53
CA SER A 111 -12.62 15.14 -5.69
C SER A 111 -11.82 15.40 -4.41
N ILE A 112 -10.92 14.51 -4.03
CA ILE A 112 -10.01 14.69 -2.90
C ILE A 112 -8.99 15.79 -3.26
N ASP A 113 -8.77 16.75 -2.36
CA ASP A 113 -7.64 17.66 -2.53
C ASP A 113 -6.33 16.85 -2.52
N PHE A 114 -5.57 16.93 -3.62
CA PHE A 114 -4.32 16.16 -3.76
C PHE A 114 -3.31 16.41 -2.63
N ARG A 115 -3.44 17.56 -1.94
CA ARG A 115 -2.63 17.92 -0.76
C ARG A 115 -3.02 17.17 0.50
N LYS A 116 -4.19 16.50 0.49
CA LYS A 116 -4.73 15.67 1.59
C LYS A 116 -4.90 14.20 1.19
N ASP A 117 -4.60 13.85 -0.05
CA ASP A 117 -4.64 12.48 -0.59
C ASP A 117 -3.45 11.65 -0.09
N VAL A 118 -3.50 11.26 1.17
CA VAL A 118 -2.41 10.49 1.82
C VAL A 118 -2.35 9.01 1.40
N ASP A 119 -3.36 8.50 0.67
CA ASP A 119 -3.26 7.21 -0.03
C ASP A 119 -2.44 7.29 -1.33
N GLY A 120 -2.25 8.52 -1.88
CA GLY A 120 -1.45 8.76 -3.09
C GLY A 120 -2.12 8.28 -4.38
N PHE A 121 -3.46 8.33 -4.46
CA PHE A 121 -4.22 7.84 -5.63
C PHE A 121 -4.65 8.96 -6.57
N HIS A 122 -4.63 10.20 -6.10
CA HIS A 122 -5.04 11.34 -6.92
C HIS A 122 -4.10 11.50 -8.14
N PRO A 123 -4.64 11.77 -9.36
CA PRO A 123 -3.84 11.88 -10.58
C PRO A 123 -2.67 12.86 -10.50
N ILE A 124 -2.77 13.93 -9.71
CA ILE A 124 -1.67 14.88 -9.49
C ILE A 124 -0.53 14.20 -8.72
N ASN A 125 -0.81 13.46 -7.64
CA ASN A 125 0.21 12.71 -6.90
C ASN A 125 0.84 11.64 -7.78
N VAL A 126 0.03 10.88 -8.51
CA VAL A 126 0.50 9.85 -9.44
C VAL A 126 1.39 10.45 -10.53
N GLY A 127 0.97 11.56 -11.16
CA GLY A 127 1.78 12.24 -12.19
C GLY A 127 3.09 12.79 -11.64
N ARG A 128 3.07 13.42 -10.46
CA ARG A 128 4.27 13.91 -9.78
C ARG A 128 5.23 12.77 -9.45
N MET A 129 4.71 11.67 -8.92
CA MET A 129 5.50 10.45 -8.67
C MET A 129 6.15 9.93 -9.95
N CYS A 130 5.42 9.84 -11.06
CA CYS A 130 5.94 9.34 -12.34
C CYS A 130 7.14 10.13 -12.86
N ILE A 131 7.22 11.42 -12.58
CA ILE A 131 8.32 12.31 -13.01
C ILE A 131 9.30 12.66 -11.88
N GLY A 132 9.21 11.97 -10.74
CA GLY A 132 10.15 12.11 -9.63
C GLY A 132 10.03 13.39 -8.81
N LEU A 133 8.87 14.06 -8.84
CA LEU A 133 8.61 15.23 -8.00
C LEU A 133 8.10 14.82 -6.60
N PRO A 134 8.40 15.60 -5.55
CA PRO A 134 7.87 15.35 -4.21
C PRO A 134 6.34 15.27 -4.19
N CYS A 135 5.78 14.19 -3.63
CA CYS A 135 4.34 13.93 -3.57
C CYS A 135 4.04 12.82 -2.57
N PHE A 136 2.76 12.60 -2.28
CA PHE A 136 2.33 11.39 -1.60
C PHE A 136 2.39 10.20 -2.58
N ILE A 137 3.20 9.21 -2.22
CA ILE A 137 3.34 7.99 -3.01
C ILE A 137 2.27 7.00 -2.55
N SER A 138 1.68 6.27 -3.50
CA SER A 138 0.73 5.21 -3.19
C SER A 138 1.25 4.27 -2.10
N ALA A 139 0.44 4.05 -1.06
CA ALA A 139 0.90 3.47 0.21
C ALA A 139 1.51 2.06 0.06
N THR A 140 0.93 1.18 -0.75
CA THR A 140 1.46 -0.18 -0.95
C THR A 140 2.80 -0.18 -1.71
N PRO A 141 2.96 0.50 -2.85
CA PRO A 141 4.25 0.67 -3.51
C PRO A 141 5.32 1.28 -2.61
N LEU A 142 4.99 2.33 -1.85
CA LEU A 142 5.92 2.92 -0.89
C LEU A 142 6.35 1.91 0.18
N GLY A 143 5.41 1.09 0.67
CA GLY A 143 5.69 0.04 1.64
C GLY A 143 6.63 -1.04 1.10
N ILE A 144 6.43 -1.46 -0.15
CA ILE A 144 7.30 -2.42 -0.82
C ILE A 144 8.70 -1.84 -0.99
N TRP A 145 8.82 -0.60 -1.48
CA TRP A 145 10.10 0.08 -1.61
C TRP A 145 10.81 0.21 -0.25
N THR A 146 10.07 0.58 0.79
CA THR A 146 10.63 0.67 2.15
C THR A 146 11.17 -0.68 2.62
N LEU A 147 10.52 -1.80 2.33
CA LEU A 147 11.05 -3.14 2.63
C LEU A 147 12.32 -3.45 1.86
N LEU A 148 12.34 -3.24 0.53
CA LEU A 148 13.51 -3.48 -0.29
C LEU A 148 14.73 -2.69 0.23
N SER A 149 14.52 -1.42 0.56
CA SER A 149 15.56 -0.55 1.12
C SER A 149 16.01 -0.99 2.52
N HIS A 150 15.06 -1.32 3.42
CA HIS A 150 15.36 -1.74 4.80
C HIS A 150 16.21 -3.02 4.85
N TYR A 151 15.96 -3.95 3.93
CA TYR A 151 16.72 -5.19 3.82
C TYR A 151 17.95 -5.06 2.93
N ASN A 152 18.32 -3.84 2.49
CA ASN A 152 19.44 -3.57 1.61
C ASN A 152 19.44 -4.44 0.36
N ILE A 153 18.26 -4.68 -0.22
CA ILE A 153 18.12 -5.47 -1.44
C ILE A 153 18.53 -4.60 -2.63
N GLU A 154 19.56 -5.05 -3.33
CA GLU A 154 20.05 -4.37 -4.53
C GLU A 154 19.02 -4.47 -5.65
N THR A 155 18.59 -3.33 -6.18
CA THR A 155 17.58 -3.23 -7.24
C THR A 155 18.10 -2.58 -8.52
N SER A 156 19.18 -1.79 -8.43
CA SER A 156 19.77 -1.10 -9.59
C SER A 156 20.24 -2.09 -10.65
N GLY A 157 19.81 -1.87 -11.88
CA GLY A 157 20.13 -2.75 -13.02
C GLY A 157 19.47 -4.13 -13.01
N LYS A 158 18.69 -4.48 -11.99
CA LYS A 158 18.01 -5.79 -11.88
C LYS A 158 16.76 -5.85 -12.78
N LYS A 159 16.45 -7.04 -13.27
CA LYS A 159 15.19 -7.31 -13.99
C LYS A 159 14.07 -7.50 -12.95
N CYS A 160 13.17 -6.52 -12.88
CA CYS A 160 11.99 -6.54 -12.01
C CYS A 160 10.74 -6.86 -12.81
N VAL A 161 10.06 -7.95 -12.48
CA VAL A 161 8.78 -8.33 -13.07
C VAL A 161 7.66 -8.04 -12.07
N ILE A 162 6.68 -7.25 -12.51
CA ILE A 162 5.51 -6.92 -11.73
C ILE A 162 4.29 -7.64 -12.32
N LEU A 163 3.69 -8.52 -11.56
CA LEU A 163 2.45 -9.20 -11.93
C LEU A 163 1.27 -8.37 -11.46
N GLY A 164 0.50 -7.85 -12.42
CA GLY A 164 -0.62 -6.96 -12.18
C GLY A 164 -0.38 -5.53 -12.64
N ARG A 165 -1.48 -4.84 -13.01
CA ARG A 165 -1.43 -3.47 -13.57
C ARG A 165 -2.52 -2.56 -12.99
N SER A 166 -2.87 -2.77 -11.73
CA SER A 166 -3.83 -1.91 -11.04
C SER A 166 -3.29 -0.48 -10.88
N ASN A 167 -4.20 0.48 -10.77
CA ASN A 167 -3.83 1.88 -10.55
C ASN A 167 -3.24 2.12 -9.14
N ILE A 168 -3.56 1.24 -8.20
CA ILE A 168 -3.18 1.40 -6.78
C ILE A 168 -1.89 0.66 -6.41
N VAL A 169 -1.47 -0.36 -7.18
CA VAL A 169 -0.26 -1.15 -6.91
C VAL A 169 0.62 -1.30 -8.14
N GLY A 170 0.17 -2.03 -9.18
CA GLY A 170 1.06 -2.46 -10.27
C GLY A 170 1.68 -1.32 -11.05
N LYS A 171 0.88 -0.35 -11.50
CA LYS A 171 1.39 0.83 -12.23
C LYS A 171 2.29 1.70 -11.36
N PRO A 172 1.88 2.15 -10.15
CA PRO A 172 2.75 2.96 -9.31
C PRO A 172 4.01 2.23 -8.87
N MET A 173 3.95 0.91 -8.63
CA MET A 173 5.13 0.13 -8.32
C MET A 173 6.14 0.10 -9.47
N ALA A 174 5.66 -0.05 -10.71
CA ALA A 174 6.53 -0.01 -11.87
C ALA A 174 7.22 1.35 -12.02
N GLN A 175 6.48 2.43 -11.77
CA GLN A 175 7.03 3.78 -11.80
C GLN A 175 8.12 3.97 -10.74
N LEU A 176 7.93 3.49 -9.52
CA LEU A 176 8.96 3.56 -8.48
C LEU A 176 10.19 2.71 -8.83
N MET A 177 9.99 1.48 -9.27
CA MET A 177 11.10 0.58 -9.56
C MET A 177 11.97 1.02 -10.72
N MET A 178 11.42 1.77 -11.70
CA MET A 178 12.22 2.28 -12.82
C MET A 178 12.97 3.58 -12.51
N GLN A 179 12.60 4.31 -11.46
CA GLN A 179 13.20 5.61 -11.15
C GLN A 179 14.58 5.47 -10.52
N LYS A 180 15.54 6.30 -10.98
CA LYS A 180 16.92 6.31 -10.50
C LYS A 180 17.06 6.56 -9.00
N GLN A 181 16.19 7.38 -8.42
CA GLN A 181 16.20 7.70 -6.99
C GLN A 181 15.54 6.62 -6.12
N TYR A 182 14.91 5.63 -6.74
CA TYR A 182 14.27 4.50 -6.06
C TYR A 182 14.87 3.17 -6.54
N GLY A 183 14.15 2.42 -7.35
CA GLY A 183 14.54 1.07 -7.75
C GLY A 183 15.68 1.00 -8.76
N ASP A 184 15.78 1.95 -9.68
CA ASP A 184 16.75 1.99 -10.79
C ASP A 184 16.84 0.65 -11.55
N ALA A 185 15.71 -0.04 -11.66
CA ALA A 185 15.58 -1.39 -12.22
C ALA A 185 15.03 -1.37 -13.65
N THR A 186 15.30 -2.45 -14.41
CA THR A 186 14.60 -2.71 -15.66
C THR A 186 13.27 -3.39 -15.36
N VAL A 187 12.15 -2.75 -15.68
CA VAL A 187 10.83 -3.18 -15.24
C VAL A 187 9.99 -3.75 -16.38
N THR A 188 9.41 -4.92 -16.16
CA THR A 188 8.39 -5.52 -17.03
C THR A 188 7.08 -5.69 -16.26
N ILE A 189 5.98 -5.15 -16.79
CA ILE A 189 4.63 -5.37 -16.22
C ILE A 189 3.98 -6.51 -16.98
N CYS A 190 3.56 -7.54 -16.25
CA CYS A 190 2.83 -8.68 -16.79
C CYS A 190 1.36 -8.69 -16.31
N HIS A 191 0.48 -9.17 -17.17
CA HIS A 191 -0.95 -9.24 -16.92
C HIS A 191 -1.60 -10.43 -17.67
N SER A 192 -2.90 -10.61 -17.57
CA SER A 192 -3.63 -11.75 -18.14
C SER A 192 -3.46 -11.97 -19.66
N HIS A 193 -3.05 -10.93 -20.40
CA HIS A 193 -2.78 -11.02 -21.85
C HIS A 193 -1.28 -11.06 -22.18
N SER A 194 -0.39 -11.14 -21.18
CA SER A 194 1.04 -11.25 -21.43
C SER A 194 1.37 -12.64 -21.97
N LYS A 195 2.14 -12.67 -23.06
CA LYS A 195 2.68 -13.91 -23.60
C LYS A 195 3.85 -14.40 -22.74
N ASP A 196 4.02 -15.72 -22.65
CA ASP A 196 5.14 -16.37 -21.97
C ASP A 196 5.43 -15.83 -20.55
N LEU A 197 4.37 -15.53 -19.77
CA LEU A 197 4.46 -14.97 -18.42
C LEU A 197 5.41 -15.78 -17.53
N LYS A 198 5.41 -17.11 -17.64
CA LYS A 198 6.34 -17.97 -16.89
C LYS A 198 7.81 -17.73 -17.27
N LYS A 199 8.09 -17.44 -18.54
CA LYS A 199 9.44 -17.10 -18.99
C LYS A 199 9.89 -15.77 -18.41
N GLU A 200 9.04 -14.73 -18.48
CA GLU A 200 9.35 -13.44 -17.89
C GLU A 200 9.67 -13.54 -16.40
N CYS A 201 8.88 -14.30 -15.65
CA CYS A 201 9.13 -14.52 -14.23
C CYS A 201 10.42 -15.29 -13.96
N ARG A 202 10.74 -16.34 -14.75
CA ARG A 202 11.99 -17.12 -14.59
C ARG A 202 13.26 -16.31 -14.83
N GLU A 203 13.16 -15.27 -15.63
CA GLU A 203 14.30 -14.39 -15.91
C GLU A 203 14.42 -13.24 -14.90
N ALA A 204 13.42 -13.02 -14.07
CA ALA A 204 13.37 -11.91 -13.13
C ALA A 204 14.33 -12.11 -11.94
N ASP A 205 15.04 -11.05 -11.56
CA ASP A 205 15.78 -10.95 -10.29
C ASP A 205 14.82 -10.65 -9.14
N ILE A 206 13.80 -9.85 -9.44
CA ILE A 206 12.79 -9.41 -8.48
C ILE A 206 11.40 -9.69 -9.08
N ILE A 207 10.55 -10.39 -8.36
CA ILE A 207 9.15 -10.61 -8.72
C ILE A 207 8.27 -9.91 -7.68
N ILE A 208 7.36 -9.04 -8.14
CA ILE A 208 6.34 -8.41 -7.30
C ILE A 208 4.97 -8.92 -7.76
N ALA A 209 4.36 -9.78 -6.96
CA ALA A 209 3.08 -10.43 -7.29
C ALA A 209 1.92 -9.65 -6.68
N ALA A 210 1.08 -9.04 -7.54
CA ALA A 210 -0.04 -8.17 -7.15
C ALA A 210 -1.26 -8.37 -8.06
N ILE A 211 -1.72 -9.62 -8.19
CA ILE A 211 -2.83 -10.01 -9.07
C ILE A 211 -4.09 -10.49 -8.32
N GLY A 212 -3.99 -10.72 -7.00
CA GLY A 212 -5.10 -11.20 -6.18
C GLY A 212 -5.54 -12.64 -6.53
N GLN A 213 -4.61 -13.48 -7.00
CA GLN A 213 -4.87 -14.89 -7.33
C GLN A 213 -4.03 -15.80 -6.43
N PRO A 214 -4.63 -16.47 -5.44
CA PRO A 214 -3.91 -17.28 -4.48
C PRO A 214 -3.06 -18.37 -5.14
N ASN A 215 -1.78 -18.48 -4.70
CA ASN A 215 -0.83 -19.49 -5.12
C ASN A 215 -0.53 -19.51 -6.64
N PHE A 216 -0.69 -18.40 -7.32
CA PHE A 216 -0.44 -18.28 -8.77
C PHE A 216 1.05 -18.45 -9.12
N VAL A 217 1.94 -17.80 -8.36
CA VAL A 217 3.39 -17.90 -8.59
C VAL A 217 3.90 -19.19 -7.97
N THR A 218 4.37 -20.09 -8.82
CA THR A 218 4.89 -21.43 -8.46
C THR A 218 6.40 -21.51 -8.63
N ALA A 219 7.02 -22.55 -8.08
CA ALA A 219 8.48 -22.70 -8.10
C ALA A 219 9.09 -22.72 -9.52
N ASP A 220 8.36 -23.22 -10.51
CA ASP A 220 8.83 -23.25 -11.92
C ASP A 220 8.82 -21.86 -12.59
N MET A 221 8.24 -20.84 -11.93
CA MET A 221 8.24 -19.45 -12.35
C MET A 221 9.36 -18.61 -11.72
N VAL A 222 10.10 -19.13 -10.75
CA VAL A 222 11.08 -18.37 -9.97
C VAL A 222 12.48 -18.94 -10.20
N LYS A 223 13.44 -18.07 -10.56
CA LYS A 223 14.85 -18.48 -10.65
C LYS A 223 15.51 -18.60 -9.29
N GLN A 224 16.59 -19.35 -9.22
CA GLN A 224 17.38 -19.46 -7.99
C GLN A 224 17.95 -18.10 -7.58
N GLY A 225 17.82 -17.76 -6.31
CA GLY A 225 18.32 -16.50 -5.74
C GLY A 225 17.44 -15.27 -5.98
N ALA A 226 16.23 -15.43 -6.53
CA ALA A 226 15.33 -14.32 -6.76
C ALA A 226 14.80 -13.69 -5.47
N VAL A 227 14.41 -12.43 -5.56
CA VAL A 227 13.62 -11.70 -4.54
C VAL A 227 12.14 -11.80 -4.91
N VAL A 228 11.29 -12.25 -3.99
CA VAL A 228 9.86 -12.40 -4.25
C VAL A 228 9.06 -11.58 -3.24
N ILE A 229 8.31 -10.61 -3.73
CA ILE A 229 7.42 -9.76 -2.94
C ILE A 229 5.98 -10.14 -3.25
N ASP A 230 5.33 -10.77 -2.28
CA ASP A 230 3.92 -11.16 -2.37
C ASP A 230 3.03 -10.06 -1.79
N VAL A 231 2.23 -9.44 -2.64
CA VAL A 231 1.27 -8.38 -2.28
C VAL A 231 -0.14 -8.95 -2.09
N GLY A 232 -0.37 -10.18 -2.54
CA GLY A 232 -1.67 -10.85 -2.47
C GLY A 232 -2.18 -10.98 -1.02
N THR A 233 -3.46 -10.70 -0.82
CA THR A 233 -4.14 -10.84 0.49
C THR A 233 -5.55 -11.37 0.31
N THR A 234 -5.67 -12.48 -0.40
CA THR A 234 -6.97 -13.09 -0.68
C THR A 234 -7.45 -13.92 0.51
N ARG A 235 -8.71 -13.71 0.92
CA ARG A 235 -9.36 -14.55 1.92
C ARG A 235 -9.77 -15.87 1.29
N VAL A 236 -9.26 -16.97 1.84
CA VAL A 236 -9.60 -18.34 1.43
C VAL A 236 -10.29 -19.03 2.60
N GLU A 237 -11.36 -19.76 2.32
CA GLU A 237 -12.08 -20.53 3.34
C GLU A 237 -11.13 -21.49 4.06
N ASP A 238 -11.19 -21.50 5.40
CA ASP A 238 -10.40 -22.39 6.25
C ASP A 238 -11.19 -22.75 7.51
N LYS A 239 -11.85 -23.88 7.46
CA LYS A 239 -12.68 -24.38 8.57
C LYS A 239 -11.91 -24.73 9.85
N THR A 240 -10.57 -24.78 9.79
CA THR A 240 -9.72 -25.02 10.97
C THR A 240 -9.51 -23.76 11.79
N ARG A 241 -9.79 -22.58 11.21
CA ARG A 241 -9.65 -21.29 11.88
C ARG A 241 -10.96 -20.84 12.51
N LYS A 242 -10.90 -20.25 13.71
CA LYS A 242 -12.07 -19.65 14.36
C LYS A 242 -12.77 -18.58 13.51
N SER A 243 -12.02 -17.88 12.66
CA SER A 243 -12.54 -16.88 11.72
C SER A 243 -13.20 -17.47 10.48
N GLY A 244 -13.12 -18.78 10.24
CA GLY A 244 -13.60 -19.46 9.04
C GLY A 244 -12.76 -19.23 7.78
N PHE A 245 -11.68 -18.44 7.85
CA PHE A 245 -10.82 -18.13 6.70
C PHE A 245 -9.36 -17.92 7.10
N ARG A 246 -8.47 -18.05 6.11
CA ARG A 246 -7.08 -17.62 6.17
C ARG A 246 -6.75 -16.64 5.05
N LEU A 247 -5.71 -15.85 5.21
CA LEU A 247 -5.16 -15.03 4.15
C LEU A 247 -4.13 -15.84 3.37
N ASN A 248 -4.29 -15.87 2.07
CA ASN A 248 -3.32 -16.42 1.13
C ASN A 248 -2.75 -15.31 0.25
N GLY A 249 -1.45 -15.41 -0.01
CA GLY A 249 -0.80 -14.59 -1.01
C GLY A 249 -0.96 -15.12 -2.43
N ASP A 250 -0.44 -14.36 -3.39
CA ASP A 250 -0.38 -14.75 -4.79
C ASP A 250 0.74 -15.79 -5.06
N VAL A 251 1.65 -15.96 -4.10
CA VAL A 251 2.79 -16.88 -4.21
C VAL A 251 2.51 -18.19 -3.49
N LYS A 252 2.82 -19.31 -4.12
CA LYS A 252 2.80 -20.64 -3.48
C LYS A 252 4.02 -20.78 -2.58
N PHE A 253 3.92 -20.18 -1.39
CA PHE A 253 5.02 -19.85 -0.50
C PHE A 253 5.97 -21.03 -0.25
N ASP A 254 5.46 -22.19 0.19
CA ASP A 254 6.26 -23.35 0.57
C ASP A 254 7.11 -23.90 -0.58
N GLU A 255 6.62 -23.81 -1.82
CA GLU A 255 7.35 -24.26 -3.02
C GLU A 255 8.37 -23.24 -3.50
N VAL A 256 8.10 -21.95 -3.28
CA VAL A 256 8.91 -20.84 -3.80
C VAL A 256 10.07 -20.49 -2.86
N VAL A 257 9.86 -20.59 -1.54
CA VAL A 257 10.85 -20.29 -0.49
C VAL A 257 12.24 -20.91 -0.79
N PRO A 258 12.39 -22.19 -1.17
CA PRO A 258 13.71 -22.77 -1.38
C PRO A 258 14.52 -22.14 -2.52
N LYS A 259 13.85 -21.42 -3.41
CA LYS A 259 14.47 -20.74 -4.55
C LYS A 259 14.87 -19.29 -4.27
N CYS A 260 14.30 -18.67 -3.25
CA CYS A 260 14.48 -17.24 -3.00
C CYS A 260 15.74 -16.91 -2.24
N ALA A 261 16.36 -15.76 -2.56
CA ALA A 261 17.26 -15.08 -1.62
C ALA A 261 16.44 -14.36 -0.54
N PHE A 262 15.36 -13.67 -0.95
CA PHE A 262 14.45 -12.95 -0.07
C PHE A 262 12.99 -13.21 -0.48
N ILE A 263 12.09 -13.30 0.50
CA ILE A 263 10.65 -13.48 0.25
C ILE A 263 9.81 -12.86 1.36
N THR A 264 8.68 -12.22 1.00
CA THR A 264 7.69 -11.76 1.98
C THR A 264 6.69 -12.87 2.31
N PRO A 265 6.33 -13.07 3.58
CA PRO A 265 5.24 -13.97 3.96
C PRO A 265 3.87 -13.29 3.81
N VAL A 266 2.81 -14.08 3.67
CA VAL A 266 1.41 -13.63 3.80
C VAL A 266 0.70 -14.52 4.83
N PRO A 267 0.19 -13.94 5.93
CA PRO A 267 0.29 -12.52 6.35
C PRO A 267 1.66 -12.13 6.93
N GLY A 268 1.90 -10.84 7.10
CA GLY A 268 3.07 -10.31 7.80
C GLY A 268 4.14 -9.65 6.92
N GLY A 269 4.02 -9.76 5.60
CA GLY A 269 4.90 -9.08 4.64
C GLY A 269 4.42 -7.66 4.30
N VAL A 270 3.87 -7.48 3.09
CA VAL A 270 3.50 -6.17 2.54
C VAL A 270 2.34 -5.48 3.27
N GLY A 271 1.32 -6.23 3.72
CA GLY A 271 0.12 -5.64 4.32
C GLY A 271 0.39 -4.67 5.49
N PRO A 272 1.20 -5.00 6.50
CA PRO A 272 1.58 -4.08 7.57
C PRO A 272 2.29 -2.82 7.07
N MET A 273 3.05 -2.93 5.99
CA MET A 273 3.79 -1.81 5.40
C MET A 273 2.89 -0.81 4.66
N THR A 274 1.78 -1.27 4.08
CA THR A 274 0.78 -0.37 3.49
C THR A 274 0.23 0.61 4.53
N ILE A 275 -0.10 0.11 5.73
CA ILE A 275 -0.58 0.94 6.83
C ILE A 275 0.54 1.86 7.35
N CYS A 276 1.75 1.34 7.47
CA CYS A 276 2.92 2.13 7.88
C CYS A 276 3.20 3.28 6.90
N SER A 277 3.10 3.05 5.59
CA SER A 277 3.28 4.06 4.56
C SER A 277 2.19 5.13 4.60
N LEU A 278 0.95 4.76 4.91
CA LEU A 278 -0.13 5.72 5.15
C LEU A 278 0.22 6.62 6.34
N MET A 279 0.78 6.07 7.42
CA MET A 279 1.24 6.91 8.56
C MET A 279 2.36 7.87 8.14
N LYS A 280 3.34 7.41 7.34
CA LYS A 280 4.39 8.29 6.79
C LYS A 280 3.81 9.45 5.96
N ASN A 281 2.88 9.14 5.04
CA ASN A 281 2.23 10.15 4.23
C ASN A 281 1.41 11.14 5.09
N THR A 282 0.71 10.65 6.12
CA THR A 282 -0.06 11.50 7.04
C THR A 282 0.85 12.43 7.85
N LEU A 283 1.99 11.93 8.32
CA LEU A 283 2.98 12.77 9.01
C LEU A 283 3.53 13.85 8.07
N ALA A 284 3.90 13.48 6.84
CA ALA A 284 4.37 14.43 5.82
C ALA A 284 3.31 15.49 5.48
N ALA A 285 2.02 15.10 5.46
CA ALA A 285 0.91 16.04 5.27
C ALA A 285 0.78 17.02 6.45
N GLY A 286 0.85 16.54 7.69
CA GLY A 286 0.83 17.37 8.88
C GLY A 286 1.99 18.37 8.95
N LYS A 287 3.16 17.97 8.47
CA LYS A 287 4.36 18.80 8.33
C LYS A 287 4.34 19.73 7.11
N LYS A 288 3.37 19.57 6.20
CA LYS A 288 3.31 20.26 4.88
C LYS A 288 4.59 20.06 4.05
N GLU A 289 5.14 18.85 4.07
CA GLU A 289 6.45 18.54 3.51
C GLU A 289 6.48 18.65 1.98
N TYR A 290 5.41 18.21 1.30
CA TYR A 290 5.33 18.20 -0.16
C TYR A 290 4.53 19.37 -0.73
N TYR A 291 3.57 19.88 0.02
CA TYR A 291 2.64 20.92 -0.43
C TYR A 291 2.51 22.01 0.65
N LYS A 292 2.78 23.24 0.26
CA LYS A 292 2.66 24.42 1.11
C LYS A 292 1.28 25.05 1.04
#